data_6abd2e85b04f790797616b5f97f4aa24
#
_entry.id   6abd2e85b04f790797616b5f97f4aa24
#
_cell.length_a   1.000
_cell.length_b   1.000
_cell.length_c   1.000
_cell.angle_alpha   90.00
_cell.angle_beta   90.00
_cell.angle_gamma   90.00
#
_symmetry.space_group_name_H-M   'P 1'
#
loop_
_entity.id
_entity.type
_entity.pdbx_description
1 polymer ?
#
loop_
_entity_poly.entity_id
_entity_poly.type
_entity_poly.pdbx_seq_one_letter_code
_entity_poly.pdbx_strand_id
1 'polypeptide(L)'
;MVQALEDIKKAGCNALCVYLGNFGPEISETLLAKHFDGPKMFVAAAEETSKDGGLVQGRGDAYCGMLNASYNLKLRNVKAYIPEYPVGNAEECADMIHEFVPIAKAIYALDHLKIISFGPRPLNFLACNAPIQQLYNLNVEIEENSELDLFEAFNNHAGDARIPDVVKDMEAELGAGNKKPEILEKLAQYEITLLDWIEDHKGYREFVAIAGKCWPAFQTQFGFVPCYVNSRLTKMGIPVSCEVDIYGALSEFIGTVVSNDAVTLLDINNTVTPDIYEEDIKGKFDYTLKDTFMGFHCGNTASTKLSFCEMKNQMIMARSLPEEVTNGTLEGDIVPGDITFFRLQSTADAKLRAYIAHGEVLP
;
A
#
# COMPACT_ATOMS: atom_id res chain seq x y z
N MET A 1 -25.55 -24.73 4.92
CA MET A 1 -25.11 -23.33 5.16
C MET A 1 -24.50 -23.17 6.55
N VAL A 2 -25.23 -23.46 7.65
CA VAL A 2 -24.68 -23.27 9.03
C VAL A 2 -23.40 -24.09 9.24
N GLN A 3 -23.41 -25.37 8.94
CA GLN A 3 -22.23 -26.24 9.07
C GLN A 3 -21.05 -25.72 8.23
N ALA A 4 -21.30 -25.33 6.97
CA ALA A 4 -20.22 -24.76 6.13
C ALA A 4 -19.61 -23.48 6.73
N LEU A 5 -20.44 -22.61 7.34
CA LEU A 5 -19.95 -21.41 8.00
C LEU A 5 -19.10 -21.73 9.24
N GLU A 6 -19.48 -22.74 10.01
CA GLU A 6 -18.71 -23.24 11.15
C GLU A 6 -17.36 -23.83 10.70
N ASP A 7 -17.36 -24.63 9.63
CA ASP A 7 -16.16 -25.24 9.08
C ASP A 7 -15.17 -24.18 8.56
N ILE A 8 -15.67 -23.15 7.83
CA ILE A 8 -14.89 -22.01 7.34
C ILE A 8 -14.25 -21.23 8.50
N LYS A 9 -15.04 -20.94 9.54
CA LYS A 9 -14.52 -20.25 10.75
C LYS A 9 -13.46 -21.07 11.46
N LYS A 10 -13.70 -22.37 11.61
CA LYS A 10 -12.75 -23.30 12.25
C LYS A 10 -11.45 -23.42 11.45
N ALA A 11 -11.53 -23.32 10.13
CA ALA A 11 -10.36 -23.33 9.24
C ALA A 11 -9.60 -22.00 9.21
N GLY A 12 -10.13 -20.92 9.81
CA GLY A 12 -9.49 -19.61 9.80
C GLY A 12 -9.44 -18.96 8.41
N CYS A 13 -10.46 -19.21 7.57
CA CYS A 13 -10.49 -18.64 6.21
C CYS A 13 -10.81 -17.14 6.24
N ASN A 14 -10.00 -16.33 5.59
CA ASN A 14 -10.12 -14.88 5.51
C ASN A 14 -10.77 -14.39 4.19
N ALA A 15 -10.99 -15.28 3.22
CA ALA A 15 -11.66 -14.99 1.97
C ALA A 15 -12.56 -16.17 1.56
N LEU A 16 -13.63 -15.89 0.82
CA LEU A 16 -14.60 -16.89 0.36
C LEU A 16 -14.73 -16.82 -1.17
N CYS A 17 -14.49 -17.95 -1.84
CA CYS A 17 -14.88 -18.14 -3.23
C CYS A 17 -16.08 -19.11 -3.30
N VAL A 18 -17.16 -18.67 -3.91
CA VAL A 18 -18.33 -19.51 -4.20
C VAL A 18 -18.28 -19.90 -5.67
N TYR A 19 -17.98 -21.18 -5.91
CA TYR A 19 -17.96 -21.77 -7.24
C TYR A 19 -19.29 -22.49 -7.53
N LEU A 20 -20.01 -22.02 -8.53
CA LEU A 20 -21.24 -22.58 -8.98
C LEU A 20 -21.00 -23.64 -10.07
N GLY A 21 -20.87 -24.89 -9.70
CA GLY A 21 -20.76 -26.02 -10.65
C GLY A 21 -22.10 -26.45 -11.25
N ASN A 22 -23.21 -25.87 -10.78
CA ASN A 22 -24.58 -26.17 -11.15
C ASN A 22 -25.46 -24.95 -10.85
N PHE A 23 -26.78 -25.01 -11.18
CA PHE A 23 -27.77 -23.99 -10.81
C PHE A 23 -27.68 -23.59 -9.32
N GLY A 24 -27.59 -24.57 -8.44
CA GLY A 24 -27.40 -24.39 -7.00
C GLY A 24 -28.62 -23.84 -6.23
N PRO A 25 -28.59 -23.95 -4.89
CA PRO A 25 -29.62 -23.38 -4.02
C PRO A 25 -29.24 -21.93 -3.65
N GLU A 26 -29.61 -20.96 -4.47
CA GLU A 26 -29.27 -19.54 -4.39
C GLU A 26 -29.42 -18.90 -2.99
N ILE A 27 -30.40 -19.38 -2.19
CA ILE A 27 -30.61 -18.90 -0.84
C ILE A 27 -29.45 -19.31 0.08
N SER A 28 -29.04 -20.58 0.00
CA SER A 28 -27.98 -21.10 0.90
C SER A 28 -26.62 -20.49 0.64
N GLU A 29 -26.22 -20.34 -0.63
CA GLU A 29 -24.95 -19.78 -1.02
C GLU A 29 -24.87 -18.27 -0.74
N THR A 30 -25.95 -17.54 -1.01
CA THR A 30 -25.98 -16.09 -0.75
C THR A 30 -26.11 -15.77 0.74
N LEU A 31 -26.76 -16.62 1.55
CA LEU A 31 -26.76 -16.52 3.01
C LEU A 31 -25.37 -16.88 3.59
N LEU A 32 -24.68 -17.88 3.03
CA LEU A 32 -23.29 -18.16 3.41
C LEU A 32 -22.43 -16.91 3.20
N ALA A 33 -22.51 -16.31 2.01
CA ALA A 33 -21.80 -15.09 1.70
C ALA A 33 -22.19 -13.90 2.61
N LYS A 34 -23.47 -13.81 2.99
CA LYS A 34 -23.96 -12.75 3.90
C LYS A 34 -23.38 -12.87 5.30
N HIS A 35 -23.20 -14.09 5.81
CA HIS A 35 -22.74 -14.35 7.18
C HIS A 35 -21.23 -14.65 7.28
N PHE A 36 -20.54 -14.74 6.15
CA PHE A 36 -19.09 -14.78 6.11
C PHE A 36 -18.54 -13.37 6.29
N ASP A 37 -17.64 -13.24 7.24
CA ASP A 37 -16.91 -11.99 7.48
C ASP A 37 -15.62 -11.99 6.68
N GLY A 38 -15.51 -11.10 5.69
CA GLY A 38 -14.36 -11.03 4.78
C GLY A 38 -14.76 -10.86 3.30
N PRO A 39 -13.76 -10.70 2.42
CA PRO A 39 -13.96 -10.60 0.98
C PRO A 39 -14.52 -11.89 0.38
N LYS A 40 -15.36 -11.72 -0.60
CA LYS A 40 -16.09 -12.83 -1.26
C LYS A 40 -16.11 -12.64 -2.76
N MET A 41 -16.02 -13.76 -3.49
CA MET A 41 -16.28 -13.79 -4.93
C MET A 41 -17.26 -14.88 -5.30
N PHE A 42 -17.88 -14.73 -6.48
CA PHE A 42 -18.69 -15.74 -7.13
C PHE A 42 -18.21 -15.98 -8.55
N VAL A 43 -18.13 -17.26 -8.93
CA VAL A 43 -17.70 -17.70 -10.25
C VAL A 43 -18.46 -18.98 -10.60
N ALA A 44 -18.73 -19.24 -11.87
CA ALA A 44 -19.55 -20.36 -12.32
C ALA A 44 -18.89 -21.17 -13.42
N ALA A 45 -19.25 -22.46 -13.49
CA ALA A 45 -18.78 -23.37 -14.53
C ALA A 45 -19.44 -23.10 -15.88
N ALA A 46 -18.62 -23.08 -16.95
CA ALA A 46 -19.12 -23.12 -18.32
C ALA A 46 -19.58 -24.52 -18.71
N GLU A 47 -20.42 -24.61 -19.73
CA GLU A 47 -20.78 -25.87 -20.39
C GLU A 47 -19.62 -26.28 -21.33
N GLU A 48 -18.91 -27.36 -21.00
CA GLU A 48 -17.66 -27.72 -21.67
C GLU A 48 -17.87 -28.53 -22.97
N THR A 49 -18.84 -29.44 -22.97
CA THR A 49 -19.05 -30.37 -24.10
C THR A 49 -20.51 -30.53 -24.45
N SER A 50 -20.78 -30.87 -25.69
CA SER A 50 -22.11 -31.30 -26.15
C SER A 50 -22.12 -32.79 -26.51
N LYS A 51 -23.29 -33.39 -26.51
CA LYS A 51 -23.52 -34.73 -27.01
C LYS A 51 -24.68 -34.68 -28.00
N ASP A 52 -24.44 -35.17 -29.19
CA ASP A 52 -25.46 -35.23 -30.27
C ASP A 52 -26.09 -33.84 -30.57
N GLY A 53 -25.30 -32.77 -30.45
CA GLY A 53 -25.70 -31.38 -30.67
C GLY A 53 -26.48 -30.72 -29.54
N GLY A 54 -26.60 -31.39 -28.37
CA GLY A 54 -27.25 -30.87 -27.18
C GLY A 54 -26.38 -30.97 -25.92
N LEU A 55 -26.88 -30.42 -24.83
CA LEU A 55 -26.22 -30.53 -23.52
C LEU A 55 -26.24 -31.96 -23.00
N VAL A 56 -25.18 -32.37 -22.30
CA VAL A 56 -25.11 -33.68 -21.65
C VAL A 56 -26.19 -33.74 -20.52
N GLN A 57 -26.95 -34.79 -20.47
CA GLN A 57 -27.96 -34.97 -19.43
C GLN A 57 -27.33 -34.94 -18.04
N GLY A 58 -27.95 -34.20 -17.12
CA GLY A 58 -27.47 -34.02 -15.75
C GLY A 58 -26.40 -32.96 -15.58
N ARG A 59 -26.02 -32.25 -16.65
CA ARG A 59 -25.16 -31.05 -16.53
C ARG A 59 -25.94 -29.93 -15.85
N GLY A 60 -25.16 -29.14 -15.12
CA GLY A 60 -25.70 -28.00 -14.41
C GLY A 60 -26.06 -26.83 -15.32
N ASP A 61 -26.88 -25.98 -14.81
CA ASP A 61 -27.25 -24.69 -15.40
C ASP A 61 -26.59 -23.58 -14.56
N ALA A 62 -25.27 -23.61 -14.53
CA ALA A 62 -24.50 -22.77 -13.62
C ALA A 62 -24.60 -21.28 -13.96
N TYR A 63 -24.70 -20.92 -15.25
CA TYR A 63 -24.88 -19.52 -15.65
C TYR A 63 -26.23 -18.96 -15.15
N CYS A 64 -27.32 -19.72 -15.27
CA CYS A 64 -28.61 -19.31 -14.70
C CYS A 64 -28.52 -19.19 -13.17
N GLY A 65 -27.83 -20.12 -12.50
CA GLY A 65 -27.50 -20.02 -11.08
C GLY A 65 -26.75 -18.75 -10.73
N MET A 66 -25.77 -18.36 -11.55
CA MET A 66 -24.99 -17.13 -11.36
C MET A 66 -25.85 -15.85 -11.47
N LEU A 67 -26.80 -15.82 -12.43
CA LEU A 67 -27.75 -14.72 -12.56
C LEU A 67 -28.63 -14.60 -11.31
N ASN A 68 -29.15 -15.72 -10.83
CA ASN A 68 -29.97 -15.76 -9.62
C ASN A 68 -29.17 -15.41 -8.37
N ALA A 69 -27.95 -15.92 -8.21
CA ALA A 69 -27.06 -15.58 -7.13
C ALA A 69 -26.77 -14.07 -7.11
N SER A 70 -26.46 -13.48 -8.27
CA SER A 70 -26.18 -12.04 -8.41
C SER A 70 -27.36 -11.17 -7.98
N TYR A 71 -28.58 -11.55 -8.39
CA TYR A 71 -29.82 -10.90 -7.95
C TYR A 71 -30.02 -11.01 -6.44
N ASN A 72 -29.85 -12.22 -5.89
CA ASN A 72 -29.97 -12.47 -4.45
C ASN A 72 -28.97 -11.76 -3.58
N LEU A 73 -27.70 -11.68 -4.02
CA LEU A 73 -26.66 -10.88 -3.35
C LEU A 73 -27.10 -9.42 -3.26
N LYS A 74 -27.57 -8.85 -4.37
CA LYS A 74 -28.06 -7.47 -4.41
C LYS A 74 -29.27 -7.26 -3.51
N LEU A 75 -30.25 -8.18 -3.56
CA LEU A 75 -31.45 -8.14 -2.73
C LEU A 75 -31.13 -8.15 -1.23
N ARG A 76 -30.07 -8.87 -0.83
CA ARG A 76 -29.60 -8.96 0.56
C ARG A 76 -28.57 -7.90 0.95
N ASN A 77 -28.24 -6.99 0.04
CA ASN A 77 -27.18 -5.98 0.21
C ASN A 77 -25.83 -6.61 0.58
N VAL A 78 -25.50 -7.74 -0.04
CA VAL A 78 -24.20 -8.41 0.11
C VAL A 78 -23.28 -7.96 -1.00
N LYS A 79 -22.11 -7.42 -0.64
CA LYS A 79 -21.05 -7.10 -1.59
C LYS A 79 -20.23 -8.35 -1.85
N ALA A 80 -20.01 -8.66 -3.13
CA ALA A 80 -19.13 -9.72 -3.59
C ALA A 80 -18.43 -9.27 -4.87
N TYR A 81 -17.22 -9.73 -5.09
CA TYR A 81 -16.55 -9.61 -6.37
C TYR A 81 -17.16 -10.58 -7.36
N ILE A 82 -17.57 -10.10 -8.49
CA ILE A 82 -18.05 -10.88 -9.62
C ILE A 82 -17.22 -10.42 -10.81
N PRO A 83 -16.40 -11.30 -11.44
CA PRO A 83 -15.66 -10.96 -12.65
C PRO A 83 -16.57 -10.41 -13.74
N GLU A 84 -16.03 -9.63 -14.67
CA GLU A 84 -16.81 -9.10 -15.80
C GLU A 84 -17.48 -10.21 -16.60
N TYR A 85 -16.79 -11.34 -16.77
CA TYR A 85 -17.32 -12.58 -17.35
C TYR A 85 -17.15 -13.73 -16.34
N PRO A 86 -18.14 -13.98 -15.46
CA PRO A 86 -17.97 -14.83 -14.29
C PRO A 86 -18.17 -16.32 -14.54
N VAL A 87 -18.14 -16.76 -15.80
CA VAL A 87 -18.39 -18.14 -16.22
C VAL A 87 -17.20 -18.65 -17.04
N GLY A 88 -16.67 -19.80 -16.69
CA GLY A 88 -15.50 -20.35 -17.40
C GLY A 88 -15.35 -21.85 -17.19
N ASN A 89 -14.44 -22.44 -17.99
CA ASN A 89 -13.93 -23.79 -17.74
C ASN A 89 -13.06 -23.79 -16.47
N ALA A 90 -12.46 -24.92 -16.11
CA ALA A 90 -11.70 -25.03 -14.87
C ALA A 90 -10.46 -24.11 -14.84
N GLU A 91 -9.78 -23.93 -15.95
CA GLU A 91 -8.60 -23.05 -16.07
C GLU A 91 -9.01 -21.59 -15.97
N GLU A 92 -10.02 -21.17 -16.73
CA GLU A 92 -10.56 -19.81 -16.69
C GLU A 92 -11.10 -19.44 -15.29
N CYS A 93 -11.74 -20.38 -14.59
CA CYS A 93 -12.17 -20.16 -13.22
C CYS A 93 -10.97 -20.04 -12.25
N ALA A 94 -9.93 -20.81 -12.46
CA ALA A 94 -8.70 -20.69 -11.66
C ALA A 94 -8.03 -19.33 -11.86
N ASP A 95 -7.98 -18.83 -13.08
CA ASP A 95 -7.46 -17.50 -13.40
C ASP A 95 -8.29 -16.40 -12.72
N MET A 96 -9.62 -16.46 -12.77
CA MET A 96 -10.50 -15.52 -12.06
C MET A 96 -10.27 -15.54 -10.55
N ILE A 97 -10.03 -16.72 -9.96
CA ILE A 97 -9.69 -16.83 -8.53
C ILE A 97 -8.33 -16.23 -8.25
N HIS A 98 -7.37 -16.43 -9.15
CA HIS A 98 -6.02 -15.83 -9.04
C HIS A 98 -6.07 -14.31 -9.06
N GLU A 99 -6.90 -13.73 -9.94
CA GLU A 99 -7.14 -12.28 -9.99
C GLU A 99 -7.84 -11.75 -8.71
N PHE A 100 -8.68 -12.57 -8.10
CA PHE A 100 -9.36 -12.20 -6.86
C PHE A 100 -8.42 -12.17 -5.64
N VAL A 101 -7.35 -12.95 -5.61
CA VAL A 101 -6.44 -13.04 -4.46
C VAL A 101 -5.88 -11.68 -4.02
N PRO A 102 -5.30 -10.83 -4.90
CA PRO A 102 -4.83 -9.51 -4.50
C PRO A 102 -5.96 -8.58 -4.05
N ILE A 103 -7.14 -8.69 -4.65
CA ILE A 103 -8.34 -7.94 -4.24
C ILE A 103 -8.75 -8.34 -2.81
N ALA A 104 -8.80 -9.64 -2.54
CA ALA A 104 -9.14 -10.17 -1.23
C ALA A 104 -8.12 -9.75 -0.16
N LYS A 105 -6.83 -9.81 -0.49
CA LYS A 105 -5.76 -9.32 0.40
C LYS A 105 -5.94 -7.85 0.73
N ALA A 106 -6.19 -7.00 -0.27
CA ALA A 106 -6.37 -5.57 -0.06
C ALA A 106 -7.60 -5.27 0.83
N ILE A 107 -8.74 -5.92 0.59
CA ILE A 107 -9.95 -5.73 1.40
C ILE A 107 -9.70 -6.17 2.85
N TYR A 108 -9.11 -7.36 3.03
CA TYR A 108 -8.77 -7.87 4.37
C TYR A 108 -7.80 -6.94 5.09
N ALA A 109 -6.74 -6.53 4.42
CA ALA A 109 -5.71 -5.70 5.01
C ALA A 109 -6.24 -4.30 5.38
N LEU A 110 -7.11 -3.69 4.57
CA LEU A 110 -7.76 -2.42 4.90
C LEU A 110 -8.65 -2.53 6.15
N ASP A 111 -9.38 -3.63 6.29
CA ASP A 111 -10.22 -3.91 7.45
C ASP A 111 -9.40 -4.07 8.75
N HIS A 112 -8.12 -4.35 8.62
CA HIS A 112 -7.18 -4.56 9.72
C HIS A 112 -6.07 -3.49 9.79
N LEU A 113 -6.23 -2.37 9.08
CA LEU A 113 -5.26 -1.28 9.01
C LEU A 113 -5.53 -0.21 10.08
N LYS A 114 -4.45 0.25 10.69
CA LYS A 114 -4.38 1.51 11.43
C LYS A 114 -3.35 2.44 10.79
N ILE A 115 -3.72 3.69 10.57
CA ILE A 115 -2.77 4.73 10.16
C ILE A 115 -2.45 5.58 11.38
N ILE A 116 -1.18 5.66 11.73
CA ILE A 116 -0.67 6.49 12.83
C ILE A 116 -0.05 7.73 12.24
N SER A 117 -0.52 8.91 12.65
CA SER A 117 0.02 10.19 12.20
C SER A 117 0.69 10.97 13.32
N PHE A 118 1.76 11.71 12.98
CA PHE A 118 2.49 12.57 13.89
C PHE A 118 2.46 14.02 13.44
N GLY A 119 1.68 14.82 14.16
CA GLY A 119 1.47 16.24 13.92
C GLY A 119 0.39 16.52 12.89
N PRO A 120 -0.01 17.79 12.73
CA PRO A 120 -0.75 18.21 11.56
C PRO A 120 0.18 18.32 10.34
N ARG A 121 -0.38 18.23 9.14
CA ARG A 121 0.35 18.55 7.90
C ARG A 121 1.10 19.87 8.01
N PRO A 122 2.16 20.09 7.22
CA PRO A 122 2.79 21.41 7.12
C PRO A 122 1.79 22.48 6.66
N LEU A 123 1.99 23.73 7.08
CA LEU A 123 1.02 24.82 6.94
C LEU A 123 0.45 24.98 5.52
N ASN A 124 1.30 24.92 4.50
CA ASN A 124 0.93 25.17 3.10
C ASN A 124 0.49 23.92 2.33
N PHE A 125 0.50 22.72 2.93
CA PHE A 125 0.14 21.46 2.28
C PHE A 125 -1.34 21.12 2.50
N LEU A 126 -2.25 21.98 2.07
CA LEU A 126 -3.68 21.78 2.25
C LEU A 126 -4.23 20.52 1.57
N ALA A 127 -3.59 20.06 0.51
CA ALA A 127 -3.96 18.81 -0.18
C ALA A 127 -3.75 17.57 0.71
N CYS A 128 -2.85 17.63 1.70
CA CYS A 128 -2.65 16.57 2.69
C CYS A 128 -3.65 16.65 3.86
N ASN A 129 -4.58 17.61 3.85
CA ASN A 129 -5.66 17.67 4.83
C ASN A 129 -6.68 16.57 4.56
N ALA A 130 -6.70 15.56 5.41
CA ALA A 130 -7.48 14.34 5.18
C ALA A 130 -8.82 14.38 5.92
N PRO A 131 -9.95 14.39 5.20
CA PRO A 131 -11.25 14.09 5.81
C PRO A 131 -11.28 12.61 6.25
N ILE A 132 -11.20 12.35 7.53
CA ILE A 132 -11.07 10.99 8.08
C ILE A 132 -12.34 10.14 7.94
N GLN A 133 -13.49 10.74 7.71
CA GLN A 133 -14.77 10.02 7.57
C GLN A 133 -14.71 8.94 6.48
N GLN A 134 -14.06 9.20 5.36
CA GLN A 134 -13.95 8.23 4.27
C GLN A 134 -13.07 7.04 4.64
N LEU A 135 -12.09 7.23 5.52
CA LEU A 135 -11.21 6.17 6.01
C LEU A 135 -11.98 5.22 6.93
N TYR A 136 -12.78 5.76 7.84
CA TYR A 136 -13.70 4.95 8.66
C TYR A 136 -14.75 4.21 7.82
N ASN A 137 -15.18 4.77 6.69
CA ASN A 137 -16.05 4.06 5.75
C ASN A 137 -15.35 2.87 5.05
N LEU A 138 -14.01 2.87 5.02
CA LEU A 138 -13.16 1.74 4.58
C LEU A 138 -12.74 0.84 5.75
N ASN A 139 -13.25 1.08 6.95
CA ASN A 139 -12.88 0.45 8.21
C ASN A 139 -11.40 0.62 8.61
N VAL A 140 -10.75 1.66 8.09
CA VAL A 140 -9.38 2.04 8.44
C VAL A 140 -9.41 2.89 9.71
N GLU A 141 -8.67 2.51 10.72
CA GLU A 141 -8.50 3.26 11.95
C GLU A 141 -7.45 4.35 11.80
N ILE A 142 -7.68 5.51 12.42
CA ILE A 142 -6.73 6.63 12.42
C ILE A 142 -6.39 7.00 13.85
N GLU A 143 -5.10 7.18 14.12
CA GLU A 143 -4.60 7.74 15.36
C GLU A 143 -3.76 8.98 15.07
N GLU A 144 -4.16 10.11 15.64
CA GLU A 144 -3.47 11.38 15.47
C GLU A 144 -2.69 11.74 16.73
N ASN A 145 -1.37 11.85 16.61
CA ASN A 145 -0.46 12.18 17.69
C ASN A 145 0.29 13.48 17.39
N SER A 146 0.88 14.09 18.38
CA SER A 146 1.76 15.24 18.18
C SER A 146 3.21 14.79 17.94
N GLU A 147 4.01 15.64 17.28
CA GLU A 147 5.46 15.43 17.17
C GLU A 147 6.14 15.51 18.55
N LEU A 148 5.53 16.16 19.55
CA LEU A 148 6.07 16.22 20.91
C LEU A 148 5.98 14.87 21.60
N ASP A 149 4.88 14.13 21.40
CA ASP A 149 4.70 12.79 21.96
C ASP A 149 5.78 11.85 21.37
N LEU A 150 5.98 11.94 20.05
CA LEU A 150 7.04 11.18 19.37
C LEU A 150 8.44 11.56 19.88
N PHE A 151 8.69 12.85 20.12
CA PHE A 151 9.99 13.32 20.60
C PHE A 151 10.26 12.86 22.04
N GLU A 152 9.24 12.86 22.90
CA GLU A 152 9.35 12.29 24.25
C GLU A 152 9.66 10.78 24.19
N ALA A 153 8.93 10.02 23.36
CA ALA A 153 9.18 8.60 23.16
C ALA A 153 10.61 8.35 22.64
N PHE A 154 11.07 9.14 21.67
CA PHE A 154 12.43 9.06 21.18
C PHE A 154 13.46 9.26 22.29
N ASN A 155 13.30 10.28 23.13
CA ASN A 155 14.22 10.54 24.24
C ASN A 155 14.21 9.40 25.29
N ASN A 156 13.07 8.75 25.50
CA ASN A 156 12.95 7.60 26.43
C ASN A 156 13.69 6.35 25.92
N HIS A 157 13.94 6.24 24.61
CA HIS A 157 14.75 5.17 24.02
C HIS A 157 16.26 5.47 23.99
N ALA A 158 16.71 6.57 24.59
CA ALA A 158 18.14 6.88 24.64
C ALA A 158 18.91 5.77 25.37
N GLY A 159 19.90 5.18 24.68
CA GLY A 159 20.71 4.10 25.22
C GLY A 159 20.01 2.73 25.28
N ASP A 160 18.93 2.53 24.50
CA ASP A 160 18.28 1.22 24.37
C ASP A 160 19.27 0.16 23.92
N ALA A 161 19.20 -1.02 24.56
CA ALA A 161 20.15 -2.11 24.32
C ALA A 161 20.13 -2.67 22.89
N ARG A 162 19.08 -2.44 22.11
CA ARG A 162 18.92 -2.87 20.71
C ARG A 162 19.66 -1.97 19.70
N ILE A 163 20.01 -0.74 20.09
CA ILE A 163 20.64 0.25 19.19
C ILE A 163 21.87 -0.32 18.47
N PRO A 164 22.84 -0.98 19.12
CA PRO A 164 24.03 -1.50 18.45
C PRO A 164 23.72 -2.53 17.35
N ASP A 165 22.71 -3.36 17.53
CA ASP A 165 22.31 -4.36 16.54
C ASP A 165 21.65 -3.70 15.31
N VAL A 166 20.78 -2.69 15.53
CA VAL A 166 20.15 -1.94 14.45
C VAL A 166 21.19 -1.11 13.67
N VAL A 167 22.16 -0.50 14.37
CA VAL A 167 23.28 0.22 13.73
C VAL A 167 24.06 -0.73 12.81
N LYS A 168 24.40 -1.92 13.29
CA LYS A 168 25.12 -2.92 12.48
C LYS A 168 24.33 -3.34 11.25
N ASP A 169 23.01 -3.47 11.36
CA ASP A 169 22.15 -3.79 10.23
C ASP A 169 22.08 -2.62 9.22
N MET A 170 22.00 -1.38 9.70
CA MET A 170 22.07 -0.18 8.86
C MET A 170 23.42 -0.06 8.13
N GLU A 171 24.53 -0.35 8.81
CA GLU A 171 25.87 -0.37 8.21
C GLU A 171 25.96 -1.43 7.09
N ALA A 172 25.41 -2.61 7.32
CA ALA A 172 25.39 -3.70 6.34
C ALA A 172 24.52 -3.33 5.12
N GLU A 173 23.39 -2.68 5.33
CA GLU A 173 22.50 -2.23 4.25
C GLU A 173 23.13 -1.15 3.38
N LEU A 174 23.73 -0.15 4.00
CA LEU A 174 24.27 1.02 3.29
C LEU A 174 25.67 0.74 2.68
N GLY A 175 26.51 -0.06 3.35
CA GLY A 175 27.86 -0.34 2.92
C GLY A 175 28.65 0.94 2.61
N ALA A 176 29.21 1.03 1.41
CA ALA A 176 29.96 2.22 0.95
C ALA A 176 29.09 3.49 0.77
N GLY A 177 27.78 3.33 0.70
CA GLY A 177 26.80 4.42 0.60
C GLY A 177 26.54 5.14 1.93
N ASN A 178 27.08 4.66 3.04
CA ASN A 178 26.98 5.35 4.33
C ASN A 178 27.95 6.55 4.34
N LYS A 179 27.44 7.74 4.05
CA LYS A 179 28.25 8.97 4.05
C LYS A 179 28.19 9.71 5.39
N LYS A 180 27.38 9.28 6.33
CA LYS A 180 27.14 9.93 7.62
C LYS A 180 27.04 8.90 8.76
N PRO A 181 28.12 8.10 9.00
CA PRO A 181 28.06 7.05 10.02
C PRO A 181 27.83 7.58 11.45
N GLU A 182 28.16 8.84 11.70
CA GLU A 182 28.02 9.49 13.01
C GLU A 182 26.59 9.65 13.49
N ILE A 183 25.59 9.52 12.61
CA ILE A 183 24.18 9.67 13.01
C ILE A 183 23.46 8.33 13.16
N LEU A 184 24.09 7.19 12.85
CA LEU A 184 23.41 5.89 12.83
C LEU A 184 22.79 5.52 14.19
N GLU A 185 23.43 5.85 15.31
CA GLU A 185 22.88 5.59 16.64
C GLU A 185 21.53 6.32 16.84
N LYS A 186 21.42 7.57 16.40
CA LYS A 186 20.18 8.34 16.49
C LYS A 186 19.10 7.78 15.56
N LEU A 187 19.49 7.37 14.35
CA LEU A 187 18.57 6.76 13.40
C LEU A 187 18.06 5.41 13.91
N ALA A 188 18.94 4.59 14.49
CA ALA A 188 18.58 3.32 15.10
C ALA A 188 17.65 3.52 16.32
N GLN A 189 17.94 4.50 17.18
CA GLN A 189 17.06 4.90 18.27
C GLN A 189 15.66 5.29 17.76
N TYR A 190 15.60 6.05 16.66
CA TYR A 190 14.33 6.49 16.07
C TYR A 190 13.55 5.33 15.43
N GLU A 191 14.23 4.40 14.75
CA GLU A 191 13.60 3.18 14.22
C GLU A 191 12.99 2.34 15.34
N ILE A 192 13.73 2.10 16.41
CA ILE A 192 13.23 1.38 17.60
C ILE A 192 12.02 2.10 18.19
N THR A 193 12.08 3.41 18.33
CA THR A 193 10.97 4.22 18.84
C THR A 193 9.71 4.04 18.02
N LEU A 194 9.80 4.08 16.70
CA LEU A 194 8.64 3.91 15.82
C LEU A 194 8.08 2.48 15.87
N LEU A 195 8.96 1.48 15.92
CA LEU A 195 8.52 0.08 16.00
C LEU A 195 7.82 -0.23 17.33
N ASP A 196 8.35 0.26 18.44
CA ASP A 196 7.72 0.11 19.76
C ASP A 196 6.40 0.90 19.83
N TRP A 197 6.37 2.11 19.28
CA TRP A 197 5.14 2.89 19.17
C TRP A 197 4.05 2.12 18.42
N ILE A 198 4.40 1.51 17.29
CA ILE A 198 3.47 0.69 16.51
C ILE A 198 2.92 -0.46 17.37
N GLU A 199 3.78 -1.21 18.06
CA GLU A 199 3.36 -2.35 18.88
C GLU A 199 2.43 -1.91 20.02
N ASP A 200 2.73 -0.81 20.67
CA ASP A 200 1.95 -0.30 21.81
C ASP A 200 0.59 0.30 21.35
N HIS A 201 0.50 0.83 20.12
CA HIS A 201 -0.63 1.59 19.64
C HIS A 201 -1.48 0.89 18.56
N LYS A 202 -0.99 -0.16 17.91
CA LYS A 202 -1.77 -0.87 16.87
C LYS A 202 -3.09 -1.46 17.39
N GLY A 203 -3.16 -1.78 18.69
CA GLY A 203 -4.34 -2.38 19.30
C GLY A 203 -4.63 -3.77 18.73
N TYR A 204 -5.86 -3.97 18.26
CA TYR A 204 -6.28 -5.23 17.62
C TYR A 204 -6.01 -5.25 16.11
N ARG A 205 -5.47 -4.17 15.54
CA ARG A 205 -5.13 -4.10 14.11
C ARG A 205 -3.85 -4.89 13.83
N GLU A 206 -3.80 -5.50 12.64
CA GLU A 206 -2.66 -6.32 12.23
C GLU A 206 -1.62 -5.50 11.47
N PHE A 207 -2.09 -4.48 10.75
CA PHE A 207 -1.27 -3.65 9.86
C PHE A 207 -1.23 -2.21 10.31
N VAL A 208 -0.10 -1.58 10.09
CA VAL A 208 0.10 -0.16 10.37
C VAL A 208 0.77 0.53 9.17
N ALA A 209 0.35 1.75 8.90
CA ALA A 209 1.07 2.70 8.06
C ALA A 209 1.27 3.99 8.85
N ILE A 210 2.30 4.76 8.53
CA ILE A 210 2.64 6.00 9.23
C ILE A 210 2.49 7.19 8.28
N ALA A 211 2.01 8.30 8.82
CA ALA A 211 2.04 9.60 8.16
C ALA A 211 2.78 10.61 9.05
N GLY A 212 3.99 10.99 8.65
CA GLY A 212 4.86 11.90 9.40
C GLY A 212 5.34 13.08 8.58
N LYS A 213 6.13 13.95 9.18
CA LYS A 213 6.79 15.05 8.46
C LYS A 213 8.17 15.31 9.04
N CYS A 214 9.08 15.83 8.20
CA CYS A 214 10.44 16.15 8.60
C CYS A 214 10.68 17.66 8.78
N TRP A 215 9.67 18.50 8.57
CA TRP A 215 9.77 19.95 8.66
C TRP A 215 8.46 20.59 9.16
N PRO A 216 8.46 21.83 9.74
CA PRO A 216 9.64 22.73 9.77
C PRO A 216 10.54 22.53 10.99
N ALA A 217 10.19 21.74 12.01
CA ALA A 217 10.90 21.68 13.28
C ALA A 217 11.54 20.33 13.62
N PHE A 218 11.12 19.25 12.97
CA PHE A 218 11.59 17.90 13.26
C PHE A 218 13.13 17.82 13.29
N GLN A 219 13.78 18.21 12.21
CA GLN A 219 15.23 18.11 12.05
C GLN A 219 16.03 18.90 13.09
N THR A 220 15.51 20.02 13.55
CA THR A 220 16.17 20.83 14.59
C THR A 220 15.98 20.26 16.00
N GLN A 221 14.90 19.51 16.24
CA GLN A 221 14.62 18.90 17.54
C GLN A 221 15.30 17.52 17.66
N PHE A 222 15.17 16.68 16.64
CA PHE A 222 15.74 15.33 16.64
C PHE A 222 17.23 15.34 16.25
N GLY A 223 17.68 16.35 15.49
CA GLY A 223 19.07 16.48 15.04
C GLY A 223 19.42 15.65 13.80
N PHE A 224 18.39 15.22 13.03
CA PHE A 224 18.51 14.48 11.77
C PHE A 224 17.22 14.60 10.98
N VAL A 225 17.18 14.08 9.73
CA VAL A 225 15.96 13.89 8.95
C VAL A 225 15.56 12.39 8.92
N PRO A 226 14.26 12.05 8.96
CA PRO A 226 13.81 10.66 9.18
C PRO A 226 13.84 9.80 7.92
N CYS A 227 14.19 10.33 6.76
CA CYS A 227 13.96 9.72 5.44
C CYS A 227 14.52 8.30 5.33
N TYR A 228 15.75 8.04 5.79
CA TYR A 228 16.35 6.70 5.74
C TYR A 228 15.61 5.71 6.65
N VAL A 229 15.20 6.11 7.84
CA VAL A 229 14.38 5.24 8.70
C VAL A 229 13.03 4.97 8.08
N ASN A 230 12.38 5.97 7.48
CA ASN A 230 11.14 5.80 6.74
C ASN A 230 11.31 4.80 5.58
N SER A 231 12.43 4.87 4.84
CA SER A 231 12.80 3.91 3.80
C SER A 231 12.88 2.47 4.35
N ARG A 232 13.49 2.29 5.51
CA ARG A 232 13.62 0.98 6.17
C ARG A 232 12.27 0.42 6.61
N LEU A 233 11.41 1.24 7.20
CA LEU A 233 10.06 0.83 7.57
C LEU A 233 9.22 0.45 6.34
N THR A 234 9.30 1.24 5.27
CA THR A 234 8.64 0.92 3.99
C THR A 234 9.12 -0.42 3.43
N LYS A 235 10.42 -0.71 3.51
CA LYS A 235 11.00 -2.02 3.14
C LYS A 235 10.45 -3.16 4.01
N MET A 236 10.17 -2.91 5.27
CA MET A 236 9.57 -3.88 6.21
C MET A 236 8.06 -4.08 5.97
N GLY A 237 7.45 -3.39 5.01
CA GLY A 237 6.00 -3.42 4.74
C GLY A 237 5.18 -2.48 5.62
N ILE A 238 5.83 -1.52 6.25
CA ILE A 238 5.22 -0.44 7.04
C ILE A 238 5.41 0.88 6.27
N PRO A 239 4.51 1.24 5.35
CA PRO A 239 4.65 2.47 4.57
C PRO A 239 4.68 3.72 5.43
N VAL A 240 5.52 4.68 5.05
CA VAL A 240 5.65 5.96 5.74
C VAL A 240 5.56 7.10 4.74
N SER A 241 4.44 7.82 4.73
CA SER A 241 4.27 9.01 3.90
C SER A 241 4.80 10.27 4.57
N CYS A 242 5.32 11.21 3.76
CA CYS A 242 5.71 12.53 4.22
C CYS A 242 4.52 13.51 4.28
N GLU A 243 4.75 14.70 4.84
CA GLU A 243 3.80 15.82 4.96
C GLU A 243 2.51 15.48 5.72
N VAL A 244 2.54 14.39 6.53
CA VAL A 244 1.35 13.83 7.18
C VAL A 244 0.26 13.54 6.15
N ASP A 245 0.68 13.02 5.00
CA ASP A 245 -0.22 12.63 3.92
C ASP A 245 -0.87 11.28 4.20
N ILE A 246 -1.97 11.29 4.96
CA ILE A 246 -2.69 10.09 5.38
C ILE A 246 -3.20 9.29 4.17
N TYR A 247 -3.65 9.95 3.10
CA TYR A 247 -4.06 9.26 1.87
C TYR A 247 -2.87 8.73 1.05
N GLY A 248 -1.69 9.35 1.18
CA GLY A 248 -0.42 8.81 0.71
C GLY A 248 -0.11 7.49 1.39
N ALA A 249 -0.09 7.48 2.72
CA ALA A 249 0.13 6.27 3.51
C ALA A 249 -0.87 5.16 3.18
N LEU A 250 -2.16 5.49 3.02
CA LEU A 250 -3.19 4.56 2.58
C LEU A 250 -2.89 3.99 1.19
N SER A 251 -2.48 4.84 0.24
CA SER A 251 -2.17 4.42 -1.13
C SER A 251 -0.93 3.53 -1.19
N GLU A 252 0.14 3.89 -0.48
CA GLU A 252 1.34 3.05 -0.36
C GLU A 252 1.01 1.70 0.27
N PHE A 253 0.17 1.68 1.31
CA PHE A 253 -0.24 0.44 1.95
C PHE A 253 -1.02 -0.48 1.01
N ILE A 254 -2.02 0.05 0.29
CA ILE A 254 -2.77 -0.73 -0.72
C ILE A 254 -1.82 -1.27 -1.78
N GLY A 255 -0.94 -0.43 -2.31
CA GLY A 255 0.07 -0.83 -3.29
C GLY A 255 0.98 -1.95 -2.78
N THR A 256 1.48 -1.83 -1.56
CA THR A 256 2.33 -2.83 -0.90
C THR A 256 1.62 -4.18 -0.75
N VAL A 257 0.36 -4.17 -0.32
CA VAL A 257 -0.42 -5.41 -0.12
C VAL A 257 -0.75 -6.08 -1.46
N VAL A 258 -1.14 -5.30 -2.47
CA VAL A 258 -1.52 -5.83 -3.79
C VAL A 258 -0.32 -6.39 -4.54
N SER A 259 0.82 -5.67 -4.53
CA SER A 259 2.05 -6.10 -5.20
C SER A 259 2.83 -7.15 -4.38
N ASN A 260 2.57 -7.26 -3.09
CA ASN A 260 3.37 -8.03 -2.13
C ASN A 260 4.85 -7.59 -2.12
N ASP A 261 5.07 -6.29 -2.31
CA ASP A 261 6.39 -5.66 -2.41
C ASP A 261 6.32 -4.20 -1.94
N ALA A 262 7.46 -3.62 -1.57
CA ALA A 262 7.51 -2.21 -1.21
C ALA A 262 7.18 -1.33 -2.43
N VAL A 263 6.44 -0.27 -2.18
CA VAL A 263 6.14 0.79 -3.17
C VAL A 263 6.78 2.10 -2.75
N THR A 264 6.74 3.11 -3.60
CA THR A 264 7.31 4.42 -3.29
C THR A 264 6.31 5.54 -3.53
N LEU A 265 6.32 6.54 -2.66
CA LEU A 265 5.58 7.79 -2.82
C LEU A 265 6.49 8.80 -3.50
N LEU A 266 6.03 9.41 -4.60
CA LEU A 266 6.80 10.37 -5.38
C LEU A 266 6.02 11.67 -5.60
N ASP A 267 6.75 12.78 -5.62
CA ASP A 267 6.33 14.01 -6.28
C ASP A 267 6.50 13.87 -7.78
N ILE A 268 5.65 14.52 -8.57
CA ILE A 268 5.64 14.40 -10.02
C ILE A 268 5.80 15.77 -10.66
N ASN A 269 6.81 15.92 -11.52
CA ASN A 269 6.89 17.02 -12.47
C ASN A 269 6.11 16.70 -13.74
N ASN A 270 5.58 17.72 -14.41
CA ASN A 270 4.71 17.56 -15.57
C ASN A 270 5.40 16.87 -16.76
N THR A 271 6.67 17.23 -17.05
CA THR A 271 7.50 16.58 -18.09
C THR A 271 8.94 16.53 -17.58
N VAL A 272 9.76 15.70 -18.23
CA VAL A 272 11.21 15.90 -18.14
C VAL A 272 11.58 17.23 -18.83
N THR A 273 12.77 17.73 -18.59
CA THR A 273 13.24 18.95 -19.25
C THR A 273 13.50 18.70 -20.76
N PRO A 274 13.37 19.72 -21.64
CA PRO A 274 13.54 19.53 -23.09
C PRO A 274 14.91 18.97 -23.49
N ASP A 275 15.97 19.30 -22.77
CA ASP A 275 17.33 18.78 -22.99
C ASP A 275 17.40 17.28 -22.70
N ILE A 276 16.90 16.82 -21.56
CA ILE A 276 16.79 15.39 -21.23
C ILE A 276 15.95 14.66 -22.29
N TYR A 277 14.83 15.25 -22.72
CA TYR A 277 14.01 14.63 -23.76
C TYR A 277 14.77 14.46 -25.09
N GLU A 278 15.43 15.52 -25.57
CA GLU A 278 16.16 15.47 -26.84
C GLU A 278 17.37 14.52 -26.79
N GLU A 279 18.07 14.45 -25.65
CA GLU A 279 19.29 13.66 -25.52
C GLU A 279 19.02 12.20 -25.18
N ASP A 280 18.04 11.90 -24.30
CA ASP A 280 17.89 10.58 -23.69
C ASP A 280 16.64 9.82 -24.12
N ILE A 281 15.60 10.49 -24.64
CA ILE A 281 14.33 9.85 -24.94
C ILE A 281 14.01 9.85 -26.43
N LYS A 282 14.10 10.98 -27.08
CA LYS A 282 13.72 11.15 -28.48
C LYS A 282 14.51 10.24 -29.42
N GLY A 283 13.77 9.40 -30.15
CA GLY A 283 14.34 8.43 -31.07
C GLY A 283 14.97 7.18 -30.43
N LYS A 284 14.99 7.10 -29.11
CA LYS A 284 15.37 5.90 -28.35
C LYS A 284 14.15 5.16 -27.81
N PHE A 285 13.09 5.89 -27.47
CA PHE A 285 11.83 5.36 -26.95
C PHE A 285 10.66 5.99 -27.73
N ASP A 286 9.52 5.29 -27.77
CA ASP A 286 8.31 5.72 -28.49
C ASP A 286 7.42 6.62 -27.61
N TYR A 287 8.01 7.68 -27.06
CA TYR A 287 7.32 8.68 -26.23
C TYR A 287 7.52 10.09 -26.77
N THR A 288 6.47 10.91 -26.69
CA THR A 288 6.60 12.35 -26.86
C THR A 288 6.99 13.01 -25.53
N LEU A 289 7.45 14.26 -25.57
CA LEU A 289 7.75 15.02 -24.35
C LEU A 289 6.56 15.03 -23.37
N LYS A 290 5.32 15.06 -23.88
CA LYS A 290 4.10 15.11 -23.06
C LYS A 290 3.76 13.77 -22.39
N ASP A 291 4.34 12.68 -22.87
CA ASP A 291 4.17 11.35 -22.29
C ASP A 291 5.17 11.09 -21.13
N THR A 292 6.05 12.04 -20.87
CA THR A 292 7.10 11.95 -19.86
C THR A 292 6.77 12.72 -18.60
N PHE A 293 7.32 12.28 -17.51
CA PHE A 293 7.35 13.02 -16.24
C PHE A 293 8.65 12.70 -15.50
N MET A 294 8.96 13.49 -14.51
CA MET A 294 10.04 13.20 -13.57
C MET A 294 9.43 12.95 -12.19
N GLY A 295 9.65 11.77 -11.66
CA GLY A 295 9.23 11.41 -10.31
C GLY A 295 10.41 11.50 -9.36
N PHE A 296 10.24 12.13 -8.21
CA PHE A 296 11.26 12.22 -7.17
C PHE A 296 10.66 12.43 -5.78
N HIS A 297 11.41 12.09 -4.76
CA HIS A 297 11.10 12.40 -3.37
C HIS A 297 12.39 12.60 -2.57
N CYS A 298 12.31 13.16 -1.38
CA CYS A 298 13.50 13.41 -0.56
C CYS A 298 14.02 12.20 0.22
N GLY A 299 13.68 10.96 -0.16
CA GLY A 299 14.42 9.76 0.23
C GLY A 299 13.78 8.84 1.25
N ASN A 300 12.46 8.62 1.19
CA ASN A 300 11.77 7.56 1.93
C ASN A 300 11.51 6.29 1.09
N THR A 301 12.03 6.22 -0.11
CA THR A 301 11.93 5.03 -0.98
C THR A 301 12.72 3.86 -0.38
N ALA A 302 12.13 2.68 -0.32
CA ALA A 302 12.81 1.48 0.15
C ALA A 302 14.09 1.19 -0.64
N SER A 303 15.17 0.84 0.04
CA SER A 303 16.49 0.56 -0.57
C SER A 303 16.42 -0.50 -1.69
N THR A 304 15.48 -1.43 -1.62
CA THR A 304 15.25 -2.47 -2.63
C THR A 304 14.68 -1.94 -3.95
N LYS A 305 14.21 -0.70 -3.98
CA LYS A 305 13.68 -0.03 -5.17
C LYS A 305 14.67 0.94 -5.81
N LEU A 306 15.89 1.00 -5.28
CA LEU A 306 16.94 1.88 -5.74
C LEU A 306 18.08 1.08 -6.36
N SER A 307 18.65 1.59 -7.46
CA SER A 307 19.82 1.00 -8.13
C SER A 307 21.13 1.16 -7.34
N PHE A 308 21.18 2.20 -6.52
CA PHE A 308 22.21 2.45 -5.50
C PHE A 308 21.58 3.17 -4.30
N CYS A 309 22.27 3.17 -3.17
CA CYS A 309 21.83 3.84 -1.96
C CYS A 309 22.97 4.68 -1.36
N GLU A 310 22.74 5.97 -1.16
CA GLU A 310 23.62 6.84 -0.39
C GLU A 310 22.84 7.54 0.72
N MET A 311 23.20 7.30 1.97
CA MET A 311 22.66 8.03 3.10
C MET A 311 23.53 9.26 3.37
N LYS A 312 22.95 10.44 3.20
CA LYS A 312 23.63 11.73 3.29
C LYS A 312 22.73 12.84 3.85
N ASN A 313 23.12 14.08 3.68
CA ASN A 313 22.30 15.22 4.08
C ASN A 313 21.23 15.55 3.04
N GLN A 314 20.08 16.03 3.52
CA GLN A 314 18.97 16.46 2.69
C GLN A 314 19.26 17.84 2.08
N MET A 315 19.46 17.87 0.76
CA MET A 315 19.96 19.03 0.04
C MET A 315 19.04 20.26 0.06
N ILE A 316 17.73 20.07 0.11
CA ILE A 316 16.78 21.19 0.14
C ILE A 316 16.86 21.91 1.47
N MET A 317 16.91 21.17 2.58
CA MET A 317 17.00 21.71 3.93
C MET A 317 18.38 22.33 4.20
N ALA A 318 19.43 21.74 3.67
CA ALA A 318 20.81 22.24 3.83
C ALA A 318 21.03 23.63 3.20
N ARG A 319 20.07 24.13 2.41
CA ARG A 319 20.12 25.52 1.89
C ARG A 319 19.86 26.57 2.97
N SER A 320 19.17 26.20 4.04
CA SER A 320 18.71 27.14 5.08
C SER A 320 19.00 26.70 6.51
N LEU A 321 19.44 25.47 6.71
CA LEU A 321 19.73 24.89 8.02
C LEU A 321 21.18 24.37 8.08
N PRO A 322 21.77 24.28 9.28
CA PRO A 322 23.06 23.64 9.46
C PRO A 322 23.06 22.19 8.94
N GLU A 323 24.16 21.77 8.35
CA GLU A 323 24.29 20.42 7.77
C GLU A 323 24.05 19.33 8.82
N GLU A 324 24.50 19.55 10.04
CA GLU A 324 24.43 18.58 11.15
C GLU A 324 23.01 18.11 11.46
N VAL A 325 22.00 18.95 11.23
CA VAL A 325 20.60 18.60 11.49
C VAL A 325 19.86 18.13 10.24
N THR A 326 20.51 18.08 9.09
CA THR A 326 19.90 17.68 7.81
C THR A 326 20.37 16.30 7.32
N ASN A 327 21.19 15.60 8.09
CA ASN A 327 21.66 14.26 7.79
C ASN A 327 20.54 13.21 7.95
N GLY A 328 20.56 12.14 7.15
CA GLY A 328 19.63 11.01 7.28
C GLY A 328 18.69 10.82 6.09
N THR A 329 18.90 11.50 4.95
CA THR A 329 18.20 11.18 3.71
C THR A 329 18.86 9.97 3.02
N LEU A 330 18.05 9.17 2.33
CA LEU A 330 18.51 8.11 1.43
C LEU A 330 18.34 8.60 -0.01
N GLU A 331 19.42 8.57 -0.79
CA GLU A 331 19.40 8.96 -2.19
C GLU A 331 19.78 7.79 -3.09
N GLY A 332 19.14 7.69 -4.25
CA GLY A 332 19.36 6.68 -5.26
C GLY A 332 18.40 6.87 -6.43
N ASP A 333 18.68 6.19 -7.54
CA ASP A 333 17.79 6.17 -8.70
C ASP A 333 16.83 5.00 -8.60
N ILE A 334 15.56 5.21 -8.93
CA ILE A 334 14.57 4.14 -8.97
C ILE A 334 14.94 3.14 -10.06
N VAL A 335 14.87 1.87 -9.72
CA VAL A 335 15.19 0.77 -10.65
C VAL A 335 14.30 0.85 -11.90
N PRO A 336 14.87 0.78 -13.12
CA PRO A 336 14.09 0.76 -14.36
C PRO A 336 13.12 -0.42 -14.43
N GLY A 337 11.99 -0.21 -15.10
CA GLY A 337 10.98 -1.24 -15.35
C GLY A 337 9.56 -0.71 -15.38
N ASP A 338 8.62 -1.61 -15.67
CA ASP A 338 7.19 -1.30 -15.69
C ASP A 338 6.67 -0.89 -14.32
N ILE A 339 5.84 0.16 -14.29
CA ILE A 339 5.24 0.68 -13.07
C ILE A 339 3.75 0.92 -13.23
N THR A 340 3.05 0.82 -12.12
CA THR A 340 1.67 1.31 -11.98
C THR A 340 1.66 2.50 -11.03
N PHE A 341 1.15 3.63 -11.51
CA PHE A 341 0.83 4.78 -10.68
C PHE A 341 -0.52 4.55 -10.01
N PHE A 342 -0.56 4.76 -8.73
CA PHE A 342 -1.80 4.63 -7.97
C PHE A 342 -1.89 5.71 -6.90
N ARG A 343 -3.05 6.35 -6.81
CA ARG A 343 -3.37 7.25 -5.72
C ARG A 343 -4.84 7.15 -5.37
N LEU A 344 -5.14 6.90 -4.12
CA LEU A 344 -6.47 7.10 -3.54
C LEU A 344 -6.47 8.41 -2.78
N GLN A 345 -7.43 9.30 -3.07
CA GLN A 345 -7.47 10.64 -2.51
C GLN A 345 -8.90 11.06 -2.19
N SER A 346 -9.07 11.79 -1.10
CA SER A 346 -10.28 12.58 -0.89
C SER A 346 -10.14 13.91 -1.62
N THR A 347 -11.06 14.19 -2.52
CA THR A 347 -11.11 15.46 -3.25
C THR A 347 -11.66 16.60 -2.38
N ALA A 348 -11.54 17.84 -2.83
CA ALA A 348 -12.01 19.02 -2.11
C ALA A 348 -13.52 18.98 -1.78
N ASP A 349 -14.33 18.25 -2.56
CA ASP A 349 -15.75 17.99 -2.29
C ASP A 349 -15.99 16.75 -1.41
N ALA A 350 -14.95 16.28 -0.72
CA ALA A 350 -14.96 15.16 0.21
C ALA A 350 -15.40 13.83 -0.42
N LYS A 351 -15.11 13.62 -1.71
CA LYS A 351 -15.34 12.35 -2.40
C LYS A 351 -14.06 11.57 -2.54
N LEU A 352 -14.14 10.28 -2.28
CA LEU A 352 -13.04 9.36 -2.52
C LEU A 352 -12.89 9.11 -4.02
N ARG A 353 -11.67 9.32 -4.54
CA ARG A 353 -11.30 9.09 -5.95
C ARG A 353 -10.02 8.28 -6.02
N ALA A 354 -9.96 7.38 -6.99
CA ALA A 354 -8.75 6.67 -7.34
C ALA A 354 -8.18 7.21 -8.66
N TYR A 355 -6.88 7.38 -8.70
CA TYR A 355 -6.10 7.61 -9.91
C TYR A 355 -5.26 6.37 -10.17
N ILE A 356 -5.30 5.84 -11.38
CA ILE A 356 -4.49 4.70 -11.81
C ILE A 356 -3.97 5.00 -13.21
N ALA A 357 -2.68 4.77 -13.43
CA ALA A 357 -2.04 4.84 -14.75
C ALA A 357 -0.89 3.84 -14.82
N HIS A 358 -0.51 3.47 -16.03
CA HIS A 358 0.64 2.62 -16.31
C HIS A 358 1.73 3.42 -16.99
N GLY A 359 2.97 3.05 -16.76
CA GLY A 359 4.15 3.64 -17.36
C GLY A 359 5.38 2.78 -17.08
N GLU A 360 6.54 3.33 -17.36
CA GLU A 360 7.81 2.68 -17.07
C GLU A 360 8.84 3.70 -16.55
N VAL A 361 9.75 3.22 -15.73
CA VAL A 361 10.97 3.95 -15.37
C VAL A 361 12.01 3.62 -16.41
N LEU A 362 12.49 4.62 -17.13
CA LEU A 362 13.53 4.46 -18.17
C LEU A 362 14.91 4.27 -17.53
N PRO A 363 15.83 3.57 -18.23
CA PRO A 363 17.21 3.37 -17.77
C PRO A 363 17.99 4.66 -17.58
#